data_4519a081a7af8bbaefe02139e5cc3453
#
_entry.id   4519a081a7af8bbaefe02139e5cc3453
#
_cell.length_a   1.000
_cell.length_b   1.000
_cell.length_c   1.000
_cell.angle_alpha   90.00
_cell.angle_beta   90.00
_cell.angle_gamma   90.00
#
_symmetry.space_group_name_H-M   'P 1'
#
loop_
_entity.id
_entity.type
_entity.pdbx_description
1 polymer ?
#
loop_
_entity_poly.entity_id
_entity_poly.type
_entity_poly.pdbx_seq_one_letter_code
_entity_poly.pdbx_strand_id
1 'polypeptide(L)'
;IALMPTASTSQILGFNECFEPFTTNIYNRRTLAGEFFVINKYLINKLIELKLWNKEMKNKLIENKGSVQNIEEIPEDIRKVFKTAYEIHPKTIIEQASDRGAYICQSQSMNIFLEDPDITKLSNMHFYSWKKGLKTGIYYLRTRPVARVQAFSQEAKKYEREDTECLSCGA
;
A
#
# COMPACT_ATOMS: atom_id res chain seq x y z
N ILE A 1 -1.99 -28.61 -1.92
CA ILE A 1 -1.59 -27.24 -2.25
C ILE A 1 -1.93 -26.34 -1.08
N ALA A 2 -1.00 -25.45 -0.71
CA ALA A 2 -1.19 -24.39 0.29
C ALA A 2 -0.76 -23.05 -0.31
N LEU A 3 -1.46 -21.99 0.05
CA LEU A 3 -1.12 -20.63 -0.37
C LEU A 3 -0.38 -19.92 0.76
N MET A 4 0.92 -19.76 0.58
CA MET A 4 1.81 -19.11 1.55
C MET A 4 1.76 -17.57 1.42
N PRO A 5 2.13 -16.83 2.48
CA PRO A 5 2.13 -15.36 2.44
C PRO A 5 3.15 -14.78 1.46
N THR A 6 4.26 -15.46 1.19
CA THR A 6 5.35 -15.05 0.28
C THR A 6 5.90 -13.65 0.52
N ALA A 7 5.92 -13.18 1.76
CA ALA A 7 6.25 -11.80 2.14
C ALA A 7 7.60 -11.30 1.59
N SER A 8 8.64 -12.10 1.65
CA SER A 8 9.97 -11.74 1.13
C SER A 8 10.11 -12.03 -0.36
N THR A 9 9.63 -13.18 -0.81
CA THR A 9 9.75 -13.62 -2.21
C THR A 9 9.00 -12.69 -3.16
N SER A 10 7.79 -12.27 -2.78
CA SER A 10 7.01 -11.32 -3.56
C SER A 10 7.72 -9.97 -3.72
N GLN A 11 8.38 -9.50 -2.67
CA GLN A 11 9.17 -8.25 -2.70
C GLN A 11 10.34 -8.34 -3.67
N ILE A 12 11.07 -9.48 -3.68
CA ILE A 12 12.20 -9.71 -4.58
C ILE A 12 11.73 -9.71 -6.04
N LEU A 13 10.58 -10.31 -6.31
CA LEU A 13 10.01 -10.42 -7.66
C LEU A 13 9.23 -9.16 -8.09
N GLY A 14 9.06 -8.17 -7.20
CA GLY A 14 8.31 -6.95 -7.48
C GLY A 14 6.80 -7.17 -7.60
N PHE A 15 6.27 -8.15 -6.87
CA PHE A 15 4.84 -8.42 -6.72
C PHE A 15 4.37 -8.10 -5.30
N ASN A 16 3.08 -8.28 -5.04
CA ASN A 16 2.51 -8.18 -3.70
C ASN A 16 2.44 -9.56 -3.03
N GLU A 17 2.43 -9.57 -1.70
CA GLU A 17 2.27 -10.79 -0.91
C GLU A 17 0.84 -11.36 -1.03
N CYS A 18 0.68 -12.64 -0.77
CA CYS A 18 -0.59 -13.35 -0.86
C CYS A 18 -1.26 -13.21 -2.25
N PHE A 19 -2.60 -13.19 -2.29
CA PHE A 19 -3.42 -12.89 -3.47
C PHE A 19 -4.15 -11.57 -3.30
N GLU A 20 -3.47 -10.59 -2.77
CA GLU A 20 -4.06 -9.35 -2.32
C GLU A 20 -3.68 -8.19 -3.24
N PRO A 21 -4.53 -7.16 -3.33
CA PRO A 21 -4.17 -5.92 -4.00
C PRO A 21 -3.06 -5.19 -3.23
N PHE A 22 -2.37 -4.28 -3.90
CA PHE A 22 -1.37 -3.44 -3.24
C PHE A 22 -2.01 -2.57 -2.15
N THR A 23 -1.33 -2.46 -1.02
CA THR A 23 -1.77 -1.59 0.09
C THR A 23 -1.67 -0.11 -0.25
N THR A 24 -0.74 0.24 -1.14
CA THR A 24 -0.54 1.59 -1.67
C THR A 24 0.21 1.52 -2.99
N ASN A 25 -0.05 2.45 -3.90
CA ASN A 25 0.64 2.51 -5.19
C ASN A 25 2.00 3.25 -5.12
N ILE A 26 2.29 3.94 -4.03
CA ILE A 26 3.59 4.58 -3.77
C ILE A 26 3.91 4.52 -2.28
N TYR A 27 5.13 4.14 -1.93
CA TYR A 27 5.60 4.17 -0.55
C TYR A 27 7.10 4.42 -0.48
N ASN A 28 7.56 4.84 0.69
CA ASN A 28 8.97 4.98 0.98
C ASN A 28 9.48 3.71 1.68
N ARG A 29 10.48 3.07 1.11
CA ARG A 29 11.15 1.91 1.69
C ARG A 29 12.47 2.34 2.32
N ARG A 30 12.54 2.21 3.64
CA ARG A 30 13.77 2.43 4.38
C ARG A 30 14.55 1.12 4.50
N THR A 31 15.83 1.16 4.11
CA THR A 31 16.77 0.05 4.23
C THR A 31 18.05 0.56 4.88
N LEU A 32 18.97 -0.35 5.20
CA LEU A 32 20.31 0.03 5.68
C LEU A 32 21.11 0.86 4.67
N ALA A 33 20.81 0.72 3.38
CA ALA A 33 21.46 1.46 2.29
C ALA A 33 20.82 2.83 2.01
N GLY A 34 19.68 3.16 2.65
CA GLY A 34 18.99 4.43 2.47
C GLY A 34 17.48 4.31 2.33
N GLU A 35 16.87 5.40 1.92
CA GLU A 35 15.43 5.48 1.69
C GLU A 35 15.14 5.55 0.18
N PHE A 36 14.22 4.71 -0.27
CA PHE A 36 13.88 4.56 -1.69
C PHE A 36 12.38 4.68 -1.89
N PHE A 37 11.97 5.49 -2.85
CA PHE A 37 10.59 5.50 -3.29
C PHE A 37 10.31 4.28 -4.16
N VAL A 38 9.34 3.49 -3.75
CA VAL A 38 8.83 2.36 -4.52
C VAL A 38 7.45 2.72 -5.03
N ILE A 39 7.28 2.62 -6.33
CA ILE A 39 6.01 2.93 -7.00
C ILE A 39 5.55 1.68 -7.75
N ASN A 40 4.24 1.47 -7.79
CA ASN A 40 3.64 0.39 -8.57
C ASN A 40 4.01 0.53 -10.05
N LYS A 41 4.88 -0.36 -10.53
CA LYS A 41 5.41 -0.34 -11.90
C LYS A 41 4.32 -0.40 -12.98
N TYR A 42 3.23 -1.11 -12.70
CA TYR A 42 2.12 -1.23 -13.63
C TYR A 42 1.35 0.07 -13.78
N LEU A 43 1.13 0.78 -12.66
CA LEU A 43 0.51 2.09 -12.67
C LEU A 43 1.40 3.11 -13.42
N ILE A 44 2.70 3.16 -13.13
CA ILE A 44 3.62 4.06 -13.83
C ILE A 44 3.56 3.83 -15.34
N ASN A 45 3.65 2.59 -15.79
CA ASN A 45 3.62 2.27 -17.21
C ASN A 45 2.34 2.79 -17.88
N LYS A 46 1.17 2.60 -17.22
CA LYS A 46 -0.09 3.14 -17.71
C LYS A 46 -0.12 4.67 -17.75
N LEU A 47 0.40 5.33 -16.73
CA LEU A 47 0.47 6.80 -16.70
C LEU A 47 1.45 7.35 -17.75
N ILE A 48 2.54 6.64 -18.07
CA ILE A 48 3.46 6.99 -19.14
C ILE A 48 2.78 6.84 -20.51
N GLU A 49 2.09 5.71 -20.76
CA GLU A 49 1.30 5.48 -21.98
C GLU A 49 0.30 6.61 -22.24
N LEU A 50 -0.35 7.09 -21.18
CA LEU A 50 -1.31 8.20 -21.23
C LEU A 50 -0.66 9.59 -21.22
N LYS A 51 0.66 9.69 -21.15
CA LYS A 51 1.42 10.95 -21.03
C LYS A 51 1.04 11.77 -19.77
N LEU A 52 0.55 11.13 -18.74
CA LEU A 52 0.15 11.74 -17.46
C LEU A 52 1.27 11.70 -16.42
N TRP A 53 2.33 10.90 -16.64
CA TRP A 53 3.40 10.75 -15.67
C TRP A 53 4.33 11.97 -15.68
N ASN A 54 4.32 12.73 -14.60
CA ASN A 54 5.19 13.88 -14.37
C ASN A 54 5.42 14.10 -12.85
N LYS A 55 6.19 15.11 -12.49
CA LYS A 55 6.49 15.45 -11.09
C LYS A 55 5.22 15.80 -10.29
N GLU A 56 4.28 16.47 -10.92
CA GLU A 56 3.02 16.87 -10.30
C GLU A 56 2.15 15.63 -10.00
N MET A 57 2.01 14.72 -10.95
CA MET A 57 1.29 13.45 -10.75
C MET A 57 1.90 12.62 -9.62
N LYS A 58 3.24 12.56 -9.53
CA LYS A 58 3.93 11.92 -8.41
C LYS A 58 3.53 12.55 -7.07
N ASN A 59 3.52 13.89 -6.98
CA ASN A 59 3.13 14.60 -5.76
C ASN A 59 1.66 14.33 -5.40
N LYS A 60 0.74 14.37 -6.37
CA LYS A 60 -0.67 14.01 -6.16
C LYS A 60 -0.83 12.57 -5.60
N LEU A 61 -0.06 11.62 -6.10
CA LEU A 61 -0.07 10.25 -5.57
C LEU A 61 0.42 10.19 -4.12
N ILE A 62 1.46 10.95 -3.78
CA ILE A 62 1.98 11.01 -2.39
C ILE A 62 0.94 11.64 -1.46
N GLU A 63 0.36 12.78 -1.83
CA GLU A 63 -0.67 13.49 -1.06
C GLU A 63 -1.90 12.62 -0.81
N ASN A 64 -2.30 11.82 -1.81
CA ASN A 64 -3.39 10.86 -1.71
C ASN A 64 -2.96 9.51 -1.08
N LYS A 65 -1.80 9.44 -0.42
CA LYS A 65 -1.29 8.22 0.26
C LYS A 65 -1.23 6.99 -0.66
N GLY A 66 -0.95 7.21 -1.94
CA GLY A 66 -0.88 6.18 -2.96
C GLY A 66 -2.22 5.76 -3.55
N SER A 67 -3.32 6.40 -3.19
CA SER A 67 -4.61 6.22 -3.85
C SER A 67 -4.65 7.00 -5.17
N VAL A 68 -5.29 6.42 -6.17
CA VAL A 68 -5.58 7.08 -7.46
C VAL A 68 -7.02 7.57 -7.55
N GLN A 69 -7.87 7.27 -6.54
CA GLN A 69 -9.32 7.48 -6.65
C GLN A 69 -9.72 8.96 -6.76
N ASN A 70 -8.98 9.84 -6.08
CA ASN A 70 -9.25 11.28 -6.05
C ASN A 70 -8.47 12.08 -7.09
N ILE A 71 -7.84 11.43 -8.07
CA ILE A 71 -7.05 12.08 -9.12
C ILE A 71 -7.88 12.04 -10.41
N GLU A 72 -8.57 13.13 -10.71
CA GLU A 72 -9.52 13.20 -11.83
C GLU A 72 -8.86 13.05 -13.20
N GLU A 73 -7.59 13.43 -13.33
CA GLU A 73 -6.84 13.31 -14.58
C GLU A 73 -6.59 11.85 -14.99
N ILE A 74 -6.71 10.91 -14.04
CA ILE A 74 -6.58 9.48 -14.32
C ILE A 74 -7.94 8.94 -14.75
N PRO A 75 -8.04 8.29 -15.92
CA PRO A 75 -9.28 7.69 -16.40
C PRO A 75 -9.91 6.72 -15.37
N GLU A 76 -11.24 6.69 -15.34
CA GLU A 76 -11.99 5.93 -14.34
C GLU A 76 -11.72 4.42 -14.39
N ASP A 77 -11.54 3.87 -15.59
CA ASP A 77 -11.19 2.46 -15.78
C ASP A 77 -9.85 2.11 -15.12
N ILE A 78 -8.86 2.99 -15.23
CA ILE A 78 -7.56 2.83 -14.57
C ILE A 78 -7.70 3.00 -13.06
N ARG A 79 -8.45 4.00 -12.59
CA ARG A 79 -8.72 4.17 -11.16
C ARG A 79 -9.37 2.93 -10.55
N LYS A 80 -10.29 2.28 -11.25
CA LYS A 80 -10.93 1.04 -10.80
C LYS A 80 -9.94 -0.12 -10.66
N VAL A 81 -8.98 -0.24 -11.57
CA VAL A 81 -7.97 -1.31 -11.55
C VAL A 81 -6.93 -1.11 -10.43
N PHE A 82 -6.51 0.13 -10.21
CA PHE A 82 -5.43 0.45 -9.25
C PHE A 82 -5.94 0.88 -7.87
N LYS A 83 -7.10 0.36 -7.46
CA LYS A 83 -7.57 0.48 -6.07
C LYS A 83 -6.57 -0.14 -5.11
N THR A 84 -6.36 0.54 -3.99
CA THR A 84 -5.57 0.00 -2.87
C THR A 84 -6.38 -1.03 -2.09
N ALA A 85 -5.71 -1.86 -1.30
CA ALA A 85 -6.36 -2.89 -0.48
C ALA A 85 -7.41 -2.31 0.49
N TYR A 86 -7.22 -1.09 0.96
CA TYR A 86 -8.15 -0.40 1.86
C TYR A 86 -9.41 0.14 1.14
N GLU A 87 -9.36 0.28 -0.16
CA GLU A 87 -10.46 0.76 -1.01
C GLU A 87 -11.33 -0.38 -1.55
N ILE A 88 -10.92 -1.62 -1.30
CA ILE A 88 -11.66 -2.83 -1.67
C ILE A 88 -12.37 -3.36 -0.44
N HIS A 89 -13.67 -3.63 -0.58
CA HIS A 89 -14.45 -4.14 0.54
C HIS A 89 -13.95 -5.53 0.98
N PRO A 90 -13.69 -5.76 2.28
CA PRO A 90 -13.13 -7.03 2.78
C PRO A 90 -13.93 -8.27 2.38
N LYS A 91 -15.25 -8.15 2.22
CA LYS A 91 -16.11 -9.23 1.74
C LYS A 91 -15.65 -9.78 0.38
N THR A 92 -15.21 -8.90 -0.54
CA THR A 92 -14.70 -9.31 -1.86
C THR A 92 -13.45 -10.19 -1.73
N ILE A 93 -12.54 -9.86 -0.81
CA ILE A 93 -11.33 -10.65 -0.54
C ILE A 93 -11.71 -12.03 -0.01
N ILE A 94 -12.69 -12.10 0.92
CA ILE A 94 -13.17 -13.35 1.50
C ILE A 94 -13.86 -14.22 0.41
N GLU A 95 -14.67 -13.62 -0.46
CA GLU A 95 -15.34 -14.34 -1.55
C GLU A 95 -14.33 -14.94 -2.53
N GLN A 96 -13.34 -14.17 -2.97
CA GLN A 96 -12.27 -14.68 -3.82
C GLN A 96 -11.48 -15.81 -3.15
N ALA A 97 -11.23 -15.72 -1.84
CA ALA A 97 -10.57 -16.79 -1.10
C ALA A 97 -11.44 -18.04 -1.01
N SER A 98 -12.76 -17.88 -0.84
CA SER A 98 -13.73 -18.98 -0.86
C SER A 98 -13.74 -19.70 -2.20
N ASP A 99 -13.77 -18.96 -3.31
CA ASP A 99 -13.78 -19.53 -4.67
C ASP A 99 -12.49 -20.32 -4.93
N ARG A 100 -11.34 -19.82 -4.50
CA ARG A 100 -10.07 -20.57 -4.57
C ARG A 100 -10.05 -21.79 -3.67
N GLY A 101 -10.80 -21.77 -2.58
CA GLY A 101 -10.84 -22.82 -1.56
C GLY A 101 -11.14 -24.21 -2.10
N ALA A 102 -11.94 -24.31 -3.16
CA ALA A 102 -12.26 -25.56 -3.83
C ALA A 102 -11.03 -26.28 -4.44
N TYR A 103 -9.95 -25.54 -4.73
CA TYR A 103 -8.75 -26.04 -5.40
C TYR A 103 -7.55 -26.15 -4.46
N ILE A 104 -7.72 -25.90 -3.16
CA ILE A 104 -6.65 -25.81 -2.17
C ILE A 104 -6.88 -26.80 -1.05
N CYS A 105 -5.88 -27.65 -0.76
CA CYS A 105 -5.99 -28.68 0.27
C CYS A 105 -5.94 -28.11 1.68
N GLN A 106 -5.17 -27.03 1.90
CA GLN A 106 -4.95 -26.39 3.20
C GLN A 106 -5.61 -25.02 3.29
N SER A 107 -5.38 -24.33 4.41
CA SER A 107 -5.77 -22.95 4.57
C SER A 107 -5.00 -22.02 3.64
N GLN A 108 -5.49 -20.79 3.53
CA GLN A 108 -4.88 -19.72 2.76
C GLN A 108 -4.38 -18.63 3.72
N SER A 109 -3.18 -18.14 3.48
CA SER A 109 -2.69 -16.93 4.15
C SER A 109 -3.41 -15.72 3.53
N MET A 110 -4.42 -15.22 4.22
CA MET A 110 -5.27 -14.12 3.77
C MET A 110 -5.22 -12.98 4.79
N ASN A 111 -4.75 -11.82 4.39
CA ASN A 111 -4.81 -10.61 5.21
C ASN A 111 -6.15 -9.89 4.98
N ILE A 112 -6.66 -9.27 6.04
CA ILE A 112 -7.81 -8.39 5.97
C ILE A 112 -7.35 -6.96 6.26
N PHE A 113 -7.85 -6.02 5.47
CA PHE A 113 -7.48 -4.61 5.52
C PHE A 113 -8.66 -3.79 6.03
N LEU A 114 -8.49 -3.15 7.18
CA LEU A 114 -9.49 -2.25 7.79
C LEU A 114 -8.81 -0.97 8.24
N GLU A 115 -9.37 0.18 7.88
CA GLU A 115 -8.89 1.46 8.39
C GLU A 115 -9.20 1.58 9.89
N ASP A 116 -10.46 1.37 10.25
CA ASP A 116 -10.96 1.47 11.61
C ASP A 116 -11.58 0.13 12.04
N PRO A 117 -10.77 -0.79 12.59
CA PRO A 117 -11.25 -2.07 13.07
C PRO A 117 -12.05 -1.91 14.37
N ASP A 118 -13.19 -2.58 14.43
CA ASP A 118 -13.96 -2.76 15.66
C ASP A 118 -14.33 -4.24 15.84
N ILE A 119 -14.76 -4.61 17.07
CA ILE A 119 -15.10 -5.98 17.41
C ILE A 119 -16.24 -6.50 16.55
N THR A 120 -17.24 -5.67 16.24
CA THR A 120 -18.40 -6.05 15.45
C THR A 120 -18.00 -6.37 14.02
N LYS A 121 -17.21 -5.49 13.39
CA LYS A 121 -16.68 -5.71 12.02
C LYS A 121 -15.84 -7.00 11.95
N LEU A 122 -14.93 -7.18 12.91
CA LEU A 122 -14.09 -8.39 12.98
C LEU A 122 -14.92 -9.65 13.15
N SER A 123 -15.85 -9.67 14.10
CA SER A 123 -16.74 -10.81 14.33
C SER A 123 -17.55 -11.15 13.08
N ASN A 124 -18.14 -10.14 12.44
CA ASN A 124 -18.92 -10.32 11.22
C ASN A 124 -18.08 -10.93 10.09
N MET A 125 -16.83 -10.49 9.92
CA MET A 125 -15.93 -11.05 8.91
C MET A 125 -15.53 -12.49 9.22
N HIS A 126 -15.26 -12.83 10.49
CA HIS A 126 -14.96 -14.20 10.89
C HIS A 126 -16.14 -15.13 10.65
N PHE A 127 -17.35 -14.73 11.05
CA PHE A 127 -18.56 -15.51 10.78
C PHE A 127 -18.84 -15.62 9.28
N TYR A 128 -18.60 -14.56 8.53
CA TYR A 128 -18.77 -14.60 7.08
C TYR A 128 -17.78 -15.56 6.42
N SER A 129 -16.51 -15.50 6.80
CA SER A 129 -15.46 -16.42 6.33
C SER A 129 -15.80 -17.89 6.66
N TRP A 130 -16.27 -18.15 7.87
CA TRP A 130 -16.71 -19.48 8.28
C TRP A 130 -17.92 -19.96 7.44
N LYS A 131 -18.95 -19.13 7.27
CA LYS A 131 -20.12 -19.45 6.43
C LYS A 131 -19.74 -19.72 4.97
N LYS A 132 -18.70 -19.08 4.48
CA LYS A 132 -18.13 -19.30 3.14
C LYS A 132 -17.23 -20.53 3.02
N GLY A 133 -17.05 -21.28 4.10
CA GLY A 133 -16.28 -22.54 4.12
C GLY A 133 -14.76 -22.35 4.19
N LEU A 134 -14.27 -21.18 4.57
CA LEU A 134 -12.84 -20.98 4.76
C LEU A 134 -12.35 -21.73 6.01
N LYS A 135 -11.22 -22.42 5.91
CA LYS A 135 -10.60 -23.18 7.00
C LYS A 135 -10.01 -22.27 8.08
N THR A 136 -9.52 -21.10 7.67
CA THR A 136 -9.06 -20.01 8.56
C THR A 136 -9.61 -18.69 8.06
N GLY A 137 -10.04 -17.82 8.96
CA GLY A 137 -10.68 -16.57 8.58
C GLY A 137 -9.70 -15.44 8.25
N ILE A 138 -8.57 -15.36 8.96
CA ILE A 138 -7.61 -14.25 8.82
C ILE A 138 -6.21 -14.79 9.14
N TYR A 139 -5.20 -14.34 8.37
CA TYR A 139 -3.78 -14.48 8.72
C TYR A 139 -3.30 -13.26 9.52
N TYR A 140 -3.41 -12.05 8.95
CA TYR A 140 -3.19 -10.79 9.65
C TYR A 140 -4.36 -9.83 9.43
N LEU A 141 -4.69 -9.09 10.48
CA LEU A 141 -5.46 -7.86 10.36
C LEU A 141 -4.48 -6.71 10.10
N ARG A 142 -4.62 -6.04 8.97
CA ARG A 142 -3.83 -4.88 8.59
C ARG A 142 -4.67 -3.62 8.78
N THR A 143 -4.22 -2.74 9.65
CA THR A 143 -4.81 -1.41 9.83
C THR A 143 -3.95 -0.39 9.09
N ARG A 144 -4.52 0.74 8.69
CA ARG A 144 -3.68 1.85 8.24
C ARG A 144 -2.81 2.30 9.42
N PRO A 145 -1.49 2.39 9.25
CA PRO A 145 -0.67 3.05 10.26
C PRO A 145 -1.22 4.46 10.43
N VAL A 146 -1.41 4.88 11.70
CA VAL A 146 -1.71 6.28 12.00
C VAL A 146 -0.64 7.08 11.29
N ALA A 147 -1.04 7.84 10.29
CA ALA A 147 -0.11 8.57 9.45
C ALA A 147 0.66 9.52 10.38
N ARG A 148 1.88 9.13 10.74
CA ARG A 148 2.89 10.16 10.92
C ARG A 148 2.93 10.81 9.56
N VAL A 149 2.37 12.00 9.47
CA VAL A 149 2.61 12.92 8.38
C VAL A 149 4.13 13.08 8.40
N GLN A 150 4.82 12.21 7.65
CA GLN A 150 6.14 12.58 7.20
C GLN A 150 5.82 13.77 6.31
N ALA A 151 6.00 14.94 6.89
CA ALA A 151 6.12 16.15 6.12
C ALA A 151 7.23 15.81 5.12
N PHE A 152 6.84 15.39 3.93
CA PHE A 152 7.73 15.44 2.79
C PHE A 152 8.03 16.91 2.70
N SER A 153 9.19 17.31 3.20
CA SER A 153 9.64 18.68 3.15
C SER A 153 9.58 19.07 1.69
N GLN A 154 8.51 19.77 1.37
CA GLN A 154 8.49 20.58 0.19
C GLN A 154 9.73 21.45 0.34
N GLU A 155 10.69 21.20 -0.56
CA GLU A 155 11.92 21.94 -0.71
C GLU A 155 12.72 22.06 0.61
N ALA A 156 13.83 21.35 0.67
CA ALA A 156 14.88 21.73 1.59
C ALA A 156 15.08 23.24 1.40
N LYS A 157 14.53 24.04 2.32
CA LYS A 157 14.94 25.43 2.45
C LYS A 157 16.46 25.35 2.52
N LYS A 158 17.14 25.87 1.49
CA LYS A 158 18.55 26.15 1.57
C LYS A 158 18.74 26.88 2.91
N TYR A 159 19.28 26.19 3.87
CA TYR A 159 19.94 26.84 4.98
C TYR A 159 21.16 27.50 4.35
N GLU A 160 21.02 28.75 3.99
CA GLU A 160 22.17 29.64 3.86
C GLU A 160 22.82 29.61 5.24
N ARG A 161 23.96 28.93 5.31
CA ARG A 161 24.86 29.12 6.43
C ARG A 161 25.28 30.58 6.35
N GLU A 162 24.69 31.42 7.20
CA GLU A 162 25.34 32.65 7.57
C GLU A 162 26.66 32.23 8.21
N ASP A 163 27.74 32.49 7.51
CA ASP A 163 29.11 32.44 8.06
C ASP A 163 29.19 33.46 9.18
N THR A 164 28.77 33.06 10.36
CA THR A 164 29.16 33.77 11.57
C THR A 164 30.63 33.49 11.78
N GLU A 165 31.46 34.40 11.30
CA GLU A 165 32.85 34.47 11.66
C GLU A 165 33.01 34.32 13.17
N CYS A 166 33.79 33.31 13.54
CA CYS A 166 34.11 33.04 14.93
C CYS A 166 35.07 34.11 15.43
N LEU A 167 34.56 35.16 16.07
CA LEU A 167 35.32 36.23 16.72
C LEU A 167 35.91 35.82 18.07
N SER A 168 36.54 34.65 18.17
CA SER A 168 37.18 34.23 19.42
C SER A 168 38.46 33.40 19.24
N CYS A 169 39.31 33.80 18.28
CA CYS A 169 40.70 33.35 18.28
C CYS A 169 41.62 34.56 18.08
N GLY A 170 41.77 35.33 19.14
CA GLY A 170 42.68 36.44 19.19
C GLY A 170 43.02 36.79 20.64
N ALA A 171 43.94 36.03 21.23
CA ALA A 171 44.89 36.42 22.29
C ALA A 171 45.89 35.28 22.53
#